data_b4e961e793bc31c9e7cb4d30d18e6997
#
_entry.id   b4e961e793bc31c9e7cb4d30d18e6997
#
_cell.length_a   1.000
_cell.length_b   1.000
_cell.length_c   1.000
_cell.angle_alpha   90.00
_cell.angle_beta   90.00
_cell.angle_gamma   90.00
#
_symmetry.space_group_name_H-M   'P 1'
#
loop_
_entity.id
_entity.type
_entity.pdbx_description
1 polymer ?
#
loop_
_entity_poly.entity_id
_entity_poly.type
_entity_poly.pdbx_seq_one_letter_code
_entity_poly.pdbx_strand_id
1 'polypeptide(L)'
;MSSAAEFAGLQEGALVLADISGYSSFVQQTEVDHSWSILHELLDTMVRSVAGRMDVSQVEGDAILFISGLSTEDVVKALEETFVAFHRRQRDMQTVTTCPCNACANIGILKVKFVVHHGSFSRQRLGNVEQLHGADVIIPHRLLKNKVPSREYLLVTDAVLERLPAETRRRFTPHSEDFDIGAITGGYEEIGYLWERAQAAERKRVLPDEALINSEVTVNAPRSSVFKRILQPRLMERYLFSDDVEVVAGARGEDLGSEFHCHHGGSVVNMRVVSIEPERELTLLADQPTPMHITTYLSDDGDGRTRFHRSFLWDEPADPDVAEGLRQMMQAMVLAGEGAIKATFEETQPGYSTCGP
;
A
#
# COMPACT_ATOMS: atom_id res chain seq x y z
N MET A 1 10.19 -31.16 34.27
CA MET A 1 11.12 -30.02 34.31
C MET A 1 10.32 -28.82 33.86
N SER A 2 9.97 -27.94 34.79
CA SER A 2 9.19 -26.72 34.52
C SER A 2 10.09 -25.75 33.74
N SER A 3 9.74 -25.45 32.49
CA SER A 3 10.34 -24.35 31.75
C SER A 3 9.96 -23.06 32.50
N ALA A 4 10.92 -22.44 33.15
CA ALA A 4 10.72 -21.11 33.72
C ALA A 4 10.31 -20.17 32.58
N ALA A 5 9.15 -19.53 32.72
CA ALA A 5 8.74 -18.48 31.82
C ALA A 5 9.80 -17.37 31.88
N GLU A 6 10.46 -17.08 30.78
CA GLU A 6 11.45 -16.00 30.70
C GLU A 6 10.66 -14.69 30.70
N PHE A 7 10.69 -13.99 31.84
CA PHE A 7 10.04 -12.70 32.02
C PHE A 7 10.90 -11.62 31.34
N ALA A 8 10.52 -11.21 30.15
CA ALA A 8 11.03 -9.99 29.56
C ALA A 8 10.43 -8.80 30.36
N GLY A 9 11.27 -7.93 30.93
CA GLY A 9 10.87 -6.85 31.83
C GLY A 9 9.70 -6.00 31.30
N LEU A 10 9.15 -5.16 32.18
CA LEU A 10 8.06 -4.25 31.84
C LEU A 10 8.50 -3.29 30.72
N GLN A 11 7.71 -3.18 29.68
CA GLN A 11 7.88 -2.26 28.55
C GLN A 11 6.73 -1.26 28.57
N GLU A 12 6.96 -0.07 27.99
CA GLU A 12 5.95 0.96 27.79
C GLU A 12 5.89 1.33 26.32
N GLY A 13 4.68 1.51 25.78
CA GLY A 13 4.50 1.86 24.38
C GLY A 13 3.04 1.92 23.95
N ALA A 14 2.84 2.15 22.68
CA ALA A 14 1.51 2.12 22.09
C ALA A 14 1.07 0.66 21.83
N LEU A 15 -0.16 0.37 22.24
CA LEU A 15 -0.92 -0.85 21.95
C LEU A 15 -1.99 -0.46 20.93
N VAL A 16 -1.88 -0.98 19.72
CA VAL A 16 -2.75 -0.62 18.59
C VAL A 16 -3.52 -1.83 18.13
N LEU A 17 -4.83 -1.77 18.15
CA LEU A 17 -5.70 -2.82 17.62
C LEU A 17 -6.37 -2.31 16.33
N ALA A 18 -6.03 -2.91 15.20
CA ALA A 18 -6.66 -2.66 13.91
C ALA A 18 -7.70 -3.76 13.65
N ASP A 19 -8.94 -3.40 13.33
CA ASP A 19 -10.06 -4.34 13.17
C ASP A 19 -10.86 -4.04 11.91
N ILE A 20 -11.18 -5.11 11.14
CA ILE A 20 -11.95 -4.98 9.90
C ILE A 20 -13.45 -5.08 10.19
N SER A 21 -14.11 -3.94 10.22
CA SER A 21 -15.56 -3.85 10.40
C SER A 21 -16.32 -4.47 9.23
N GLY A 22 -17.35 -5.26 9.54
CA GLY A 22 -18.18 -5.93 8.52
C GLY A 22 -17.73 -7.34 8.16
N TYR A 23 -16.60 -7.79 8.70
CA TYR A 23 -16.03 -9.10 8.40
C TYR A 23 -17.01 -10.27 8.68
N SER A 24 -17.63 -10.31 9.85
CA SER A 24 -18.53 -11.42 10.20
C SER A 24 -19.69 -11.59 9.22
N SER A 25 -20.31 -10.48 8.78
CA SER A 25 -21.38 -10.53 7.77
C SER A 25 -20.84 -10.85 6.39
N PHE A 26 -19.63 -10.38 6.06
CA PHE A 26 -18.96 -10.69 4.81
C PHE A 26 -18.72 -12.19 4.67
N VAL A 27 -18.11 -12.84 5.65
CA VAL A 27 -17.83 -14.29 5.62
C VAL A 27 -19.11 -15.13 5.59
N GLN A 28 -20.17 -14.70 6.30
CA GLN A 28 -21.45 -15.43 6.30
C GLN A 28 -22.18 -15.42 4.95
N GLN A 29 -21.90 -14.43 4.11
CA GLN A 29 -22.64 -14.19 2.86
C GLN A 29 -21.80 -14.46 1.60
N THR A 30 -20.57 -14.95 1.77
CA THR A 30 -19.60 -15.07 0.67
C THR A 30 -18.94 -16.45 0.64
N GLU A 31 -18.32 -16.75 -0.49
CA GLU A 31 -17.59 -17.99 -0.72
C GLU A 31 -16.29 -18.01 0.10
N VAL A 32 -16.05 -19.11 0.81
CA VAL A 32 -14.98 -19.23 1.81
C VAL A 32 -13.59 -18.99 1.22
N ASP A 33 -13.30 -19.58 0.07
CA ASP A 33 -11.95 -19.49 -0.55
C ASP A 33 -11.60 -18.06 -0.95
N HIS A 34 -12.56 -17.34 -1.56
CA HIS A 34 -12.34 -15.94 -1.96
C HIS A 34 -12.38 -14.98 -0.77
N SER A 35 -13.28 -15.20 0.19
CA SER A 35 -13.33 -14.35 1.39
C SER A 35 -12.05 -14.44 2.21
N TRP A 36 -11.45 -15.62 2.29
CA TRP A 36 -10.15 -15.82 2.94
C TRP A 36 -9.03 -15.07 2.21
N SER A 37 -8.96 -15.21 0.87
CA SER A 37 -7.93 -14.53 0.08
C SER A 37 -8.03 -13.00 0.17
N ILE A 38 -9.25 -12.46 0.15
CA ILE A 38 -9.51 -11.03 0.30
C ILE A 38 -9.08 -10.54 1.69
N LEU A 39 -9.49 -11.25 2.75
CA LEU A 39 -9.11 -10.88 4.12
C LEU A 39 -7.60 -10.91 4.29
N HIS A 40 -6.95 -12.00 3.85
CA HIS A 40 -5.50 -12.15 3.96
C HIS A 40 -4.76 -11.00 3.28
N GLU A 41 -5.16 -10.63 2.08
CA GLU A 41 -4.57 -9.52 1.33
C GLU A 41 -4.73 -8.17 2.05
N LEU A 42 -5.89 -7.91 2.66
CA LEU A 42 -6.13 -6.68 3.41
C LEU A 42 -5.35 -6.63 4.73
N LEU A 43 -5.27 -7.76 5.45
CA LEU A 43 -4.45 -7.87 6.67
C LEU A 43 -2.96 -7.69 6.35
N ASP A 44 -2.46 -8.35 5.30
CA ASP A 44 -1.09 -8.24 4.85
C ASP A 44 -0.74 -6.81 4.41
N THR A 45 -1.67 -6.12 3.75
CA THR A 45 -1.53 -4.70 3.41
C THR A 45 -1.35 -3.83 4.67
N MET A 46 -2.12 -4.07 5.73
CA MET A 46 -1.96 -3.35 7.00
C MET A 46 -0.60 -3.64 7.65
N VAL A 47 -0.16 -4.90 7.66
CA VAL A 47 1.16 -5.28 8.20
C VAL A 47 2.29 -4.62 7.44
N ARG A 48 2.26 -4.67 6.11
CA ARG A 48 3.28 -4.04 5.25
C ARG A 48 3.35 -2.53 5.43
N SER A 49 2.19 -1.86 5.57
CA SER A 49 2.14 -0.40 5.70
C SER A 49 2.79 0.13 6.98
N VAL A 50 2.88 -0.68 8.03
CA VAL A 50 3.53 -0.32 9.31
C VAL A 50 4.90 -0.96 9.50
N ALA A 51 5.42 -1.69 8.52
CA ALA A 51 6.70 -2.39 8.61
C ALA A 51 7.84 -1.45 9.04
N GLY A 52 8.66 -1.90 10.00
CA GLY A 52 9.74 -1.10 10.59
C GLY A 52 9.29 0.01 11.54
N ARG A 53 7.98 0.22 11.73
CA ARG A 53 7.38 1.22 12.65
C ARG A 53 6.61 0.60 13.80
N MET A 54 5.98 -0.54 13.56
CA MET A 54 5.22 -1.30 14.54
C MET A 54 5.50 -2.79 14.39
N ASP A 55 5.51 -3.51 15.49
CA ASP A 55 5.63 -4.96 15.51
C ASP A 55 4.24 -5.61 15.58
N VAL A 56 4.01 -6.66 14.79
CA VAL A 56 2.83 -7.49 14.94
C VAL A 56 2.99 -8.35 16.19
N SER A 57 2.10 -8.16 17.15
CA SER A 57 2.07 -8.99 18.36
C SER A 57 1.16 -10.20 18.19
N GLN A 58 -0.04 -9.99 17.62
CA GLN A 58 -1.05 -11.05 17.51
C GLN A 58 -1.99 -10.76 16.34
N VAL A 59 -2.44 -11.82 15.66
CA VAL A 59 -3.52 -11.76 14.65
C VAL A 59 -4.71 -12.57 15.19
N GLU A 60 -5.88 -11.94 15.28
CA GLU A 60 -7.11 -12.51 15.85
C GLU A 60 -8.26 -12.42 14.85
N GLY A 61 -8.34 -13.38 13.95
CA GLY A 61 -9.36 -13.37 12.88
C GLY A 61 -9.19 -12.21 11.92
N ASP A 62 -10.03 -11.19 12.06
CA ASP A 62 -10.04 -9.96 11.28
C ASP A 62 -9.35 -8.76 11.98
N ALA A 63 -8.73 -9.00 13.12
CA ALA A 63 -8.03 -7.99 13.90
C ALA A 63 -6.53 -8.28 14.02
N ILE A 64 -5.72 -7.22 14.09
CA ILE A 64 -4.27 -7.29 14.35
C ILE A 64 -3.94 -6.41 15.55
N LEU A 65 -3.27 -6.99 16.54
CA LEU A 65 -2.66 -6.25 17.64
C LEU A 65 -1.21 -5.92 17.27
N PHE A 66 -0.94 -4.63 17.13
CA PHE A 66 0.41 -4.10 16.98
C PHE A 66 0.91 -3.47 18.28
N ILE A 67 2.23 -3.42 18.42
CA ILE A 67 2.91 -2.68 19.47
C ILE A 67 3.94 -1.75 18.84
N SER A 68 4.14 -0.58 19.44
CA SER A 68 5.11 0.40 18.96
C SER A 68 5.75 1.19 20.08
N GLY A 69 7.06 1.42 19.96
CA GLY A 69 7.82 2.35 20.80
C GLY A 69 7.92 3.76 20.21
N LEU A 70 7.26 4.03 19.08
CA LEU A 70 7.23 5.36 18.47
C LEU A 70 6.48 6.38 19.35
N SER A 71 6.68 7.67 19.06
CA SER A 71 5.82 8.71 19.62
C SER A 71 4.35 8.47 19.24
N THR A 72 3.42 8.92 20.08
CA THR A 72 1.99 8.78 19.80
C THR A 72 1.56 9.51 18.52
N GLU A 73 2.23 10.61 18.19
CA GLU A 73 2.01 11.33 16.92
C GLU A 73 2.43 10.52 15.70
N ASP A 74 3.60 9.88 15.75
CA ASP A 74 4.06 9.01 14.66
C ASP A 74 3.19 7.76 14.51
N VAL A 75 2.67 7.23 15.62
CA VAL A 75 1.70 6.13 15.60
C VAL A 75 0.43 6.56 14.89
N VAL A 76 -0.16 7.72 15.24
CA VAL A 76 -1.37 8.24 14.59
C VAL A 76 -1.12 8.43 13.10
N LYS A 77 -0.02 9.05 12.70
CA LYS A 77 0.35 9.23 11.30
C LYS A 77 0.49 7.91 10.55
N ALA A 78 1.15 6.93 11.14
CA ALA A 78 1.30 5.60 10.54
C ALA A 78 -0.06 4.91 10.34
N LEU A 79 -1.01 5.10 11.24
CA LEU A 79 -2.37 4.55 11.11
C LEU A 79 -3.20 5.27 10.05
N GLU A 80 -3.04 6.59 9.89
CA GLU A 80 -3.66 7.35 8.79
C GLU A 80 -3.15 6.85 7.42
N GLU A 81 -1.85 6.60 7.29
CA GLU A 81 -1.24 6.02 6.09
C GLU A 81 -1.75 4.58 5.84
N THR A 82 -1.85 3.77 6.91
CA THR A 82 -2.40 2.41 6.85
C THR A 82 -3.86 2.39 6.41
N PHE A 83 -4.67 3.34 6.90
CA PHE A 83 -6.06 3.51 6.49
C PHE A 83 -6.17 3.76 4.97
N VAL A 84 -5.36 4.66 4.46
CA VAL A 84 -5.33 4.96 3.01
C VAL A 84 -4.84 3.75 2.21
N ALA A 85 -3.80 3.05 2.67
CA ALA A 85 -3.27 1.85 2.01
C ALA A 85 -4.31 0.72 1.95
N PHE A 86 -5.05 0.49 3.04
CA PHE A 86 -6.14 -0.48 3.11
C PHE A 86 -7.23 -0.20 2.06
N HIS A 87 -7.75 1.02 2.02
CA HIS A 87 -8.82 1.40 1.08
C HIS A 87 -8.35 1.44 -0.36
N ARG A 88 -7.10 1.82 -0.59
CA ARG A 88 -6.49 1.76 -1.91
C ARG A 88 -6.42 0.32 -2.42
N ARG A 89 -5.92 -0.61 -1.59
CA ARG A 89 -5.87 -2.02 -1.95
C ARG A 89 -7.26 -2.61 -2.20
N GLN A 90 -8.22 -2.28 -1.35
CA GLN A 90 -9.62 -2.68 -1.49
C GLN A 90 -10.19 -2.26 -2.84
N ARG A 91 -10.02 -0.98 -3.24
CA ARG A 91 -10.45 -0.45 -4.55
C ARG A 91 -9.77 -1.18 -5.70
N ASP A 92 -8.46 -1.39 -5.60
CA ASP A 92 -7.68 -2.04 -6.65
C ASP A 92 -8.17 -3.47 -6.88
N MET A 93 -8.42 -4.22 -5.81
CA MET A 93 -9.00 -5.56 -5.89
C MET A 93 -10.39 -5.56 -6.54
N GLN A 94 -11.25 -4.59 -6.22
CA GLN A 94 -12.56 -4.44 -6.85
C GLN A 94 -12.46 -4.12 -8.34
N THR A 95 -11.49 -3.31 -8.74
CA THR A 95 -11.34 -2.85 -10.13
C THR A 95 -10.81 -3.95 -11.05
N VAL A 96 -9.91 -4.80 -10.56
CA VAL A 96 -9.28 -5.85 -11.40
C VAL A 96 -10.01 -7.18 -11.35
N THR A 97 -10.96 -7.37 -10.44
CA THR A 97 -11.69 -8.64 -10.35
C THR A 97 -12.65 -8.82 -11.51
N THR A 98 -12.55 -9.95 -12.18
CA THR A 98 -13.53 -10.41 -13.16
C THR A 98 -14.43 -11.53 -12.59
N CYS A 99 -14.20 -11.90 -11.32
CA CYS A 99 -14.96 -12.94 -10.64
C CYS A 99 -16.34 -12.43 -10.23
N PRO A 100 -17.44 -13.08 -10.62
CA PRO A 100 -18.81 -12.66 -10.29
C PRO A 100 -19.27 -13.14 -8.93
N CYS A 101 -18.41 -13.74 -8.09
CA CYS A 101 -18.78 -14.27 -6.78
C CYS A 101 -19.16 -13.16 -5.77
N ASN A 102 -19.92 -13.52 -4.75
CA ASN A 102 -20.38 -12.58 -3.74
C ASN A 102 -19.22 -11.93 -2.96
N ALA A 103 -18.14 -12.67 -2.68
CA ALA A 103 -16.98 -12.13 -2.00
C ALA A 103 -16.35 -10.99 -2.80
N CYS A 104 -16.06 -11.20 -4.09
CA CYS A 104 -15.45 -10.19 -4.95
C CYS A 104 -16.38 -8.98 -5.17
N ALA A 105 -17.69 -9.19 -5.31
CA ALA A 105 -18.65 -8.10 -5.48
C ALA A 105 -18.82 -7.22 -4.24
N ASN A 106 -18.59 -7.78 -3.05
CA ASN A 106 -18.84 -7.11 -1.78
C ASN A 106 -17.58 -6.67 -1.03
N ILE A 107 -16.40 -6.70 -1.64
CA ILE A 107 -15.14 -6.25 -0.99
C ILE A 107 -15.31 -4.87 -0.35
N GLY A 108 -16.03 -3.94 -0.98
CA GLY A 108 -16.22 -2.55 -0.55
C GLY A 108 -16.98 -2.36 0.77
N ILE A 109 -17.65 -3.40 1.29
CA ILE A 109 -18.36 -3.31 2.58
C ILE A 109 -17.40 -3.41 3.79
N LEU A 110 -16.21 -3.95 3.58
CA LEU A 110 -15.18 -4.07 4.60
C LEU A 110 -14.60 -2.69 4.90
N LYS A 111 -14.50 -2.33 6.17
CA LYS A 111 -13.99 -1.06 6.65
C LYS A 111 -12.97 -1.31 7.74
N VAL A 112 -12.01 -0.43 7.90
CA VAL A 112 -11.01 -0.57 8.96
C VAL A 112 -11.19 0.51 10.01
N LYS A 113 -11.02 0.12 11.26
CA LYS A 113 -11.00 1.01 12.43
C LYS A 113 -9.79 0.68 13.30
N PHE A 114 -9.34 1.68 14.03
CA PHE A 114 -8.19 1.54 14.91
C PHE A 114 -8.55 1.96 16.33
N VAL A 115 -8.02 1.23 17.31
CA VAL A 115 -8.07 1.57 18.72
C VAL A 115 -6.64 1.67 19.23
N VAL A 116 -6.28 2.78 19.89
CA VAL A 116 -4.94 3.02 20.41
C VAL A 116 -4.98 3.31 21.90
N HIS A 117 -4.14 2.61 22.64
CA HIS A 117 -3.87 2.87 24.03
C HIS A 117 -2.35 2.99 24.23
N HIS A 118 -1.91 3.83 25.14
CA HIS A 118 -0.51 3.91 25.55
C HIS A 118 -0.40 3.43 26.99
N GLY A 119 0.39 2.39 27.23
CA GLY A 119 0.51 1.79 28.55
C GLY A 119 1.66 0.82 28.67
N SER A 120 1.65 0.08 29.76
CA SER A 120 2.72 -0.85 30.15
C SER A 120 2.31 -2.28 29.92
N PHE A 121 3.21 -3.08 29.39
CA PHE A 121 3.02 -4.49 29.13
C PHE A 121 4.34 -5.26 29.30
N SER A 122 4.22 -6.57 29.49
CA SER A 122 5.37 -7.48 29.40
C SER A 122 5.15 -8.52 28.32
N ARG A 123 6.23 -8.97 27.71
CA ARG A 123 6.20 -10.10 26.78
C ARG A 123 6.44 -11.39 27.57
N GLN A 124 5.59 -12.36 27.39
CA GLN A 124 5.71 -13.67 28.01
C GLN A 124 5.71 -14.73 26.93
N ARG A 125 6.56 -15.74 27.08
CA ARG A 125 6.62 -16.87 26.17
C ARG A 125 5.95 -18.09 26.81
N LEU A 126 4.90 -18.59 26.15
CA LEU A 126 4.23 -19.82 26.52
C LEU A 126 4.46 -20.87 25.43
N GLY A 127 5.40 -21.76 25.65
CA GLY A 127 5.87 -22.69 24.61
C GLY A 127 6.54 -21.95 23.46
N ASN A 128 5.97 -22.05 22.25
CA ASN A 128 6.45 -21.36 21.05
C ASN A 128 5.69 -20.06 20.74
N VAL A 129 4.71 -19.68 21.58
CA VAL A 129 3.88 -18.50 21.36
C VAL A 129 4.32 -17.39 22.30
N GLU A 130 4.59 -16.21 21.74
CA GLU A 130 4.80 -14.99 22.50
C GLU A 130 3.44 -14.30 22.72
N GLN A 131 3.18 -13.87 23.94
CA GLN A 131 1.95 -13.16 24.30
C GLN A 131 2.25 -11.92 25.13
N LEU A 132 1.44 -10.88 24.94
CA LEU A 132 1.48 -9.71 25.80
C LEU A 132 0.70 -9.96 27.09
N HIS A 133 1.22 -9.46 28.20
CA HIS A 133 0.58 -9.53 29.51
C HIS A 133 0.60 -8.17 30.19
N GLY A 134 -0.54 -7.76 30.77
CA GLY A 134 -0.68 -6.49 31.48
C GLY A 134 -2.13 -6.00 31.46
N ALA A 135 -2.49 -5.16 32.42
CA ALA A 135 -3.83 -4.56 32.48
C ALA A 135 -4.10 -3.69 31.25
N ASP A 136 -3.08 -2.98 30.78
CA ASP A 136 -3.19 -2.07 29.63
C ASP A 136 -3.43 -2.82 28.30
N VAL A 137 -2.99 -4.08 28.20
CA VAL A 137 -3.28 -4.94 27.02
C VAL A 137 -4.79 -5.20 26.87
N ILE A 138 -5.54 -5.24 27.96
CA ILE A 138 -6.99 -5.51 27.96
C ILE A 138 -7.77 -4.33 27.39
N ILE A 139 -7.28 -3.10 27.58
CA ILE A 139 -8.00 -1.86 27.22
C ILE A 139 -8.34 -1.78 25.72
N PRO A 140 -7.44 -1.97 24.76
CA PRO A 140 -7.79 -1.96 23.34
C PRO A 140 -8.85 -3.00 22.97
N HIS A 141 -8.77 -4.22 23.53
CA HIS A 141 -9.74 -5.28 23.26
C HIS A 141 -11.14 -4.94 23.81
N ARG A 142 -11.23 -4.24 24.96
CA ARG A 142 -12.52 -3.76 25.46
C ARG A 142 -13.08 -2.65 24.58
N LEU A 143 -12.23 -1.71 24.17
CA LEU A 143 -12.60 -0.61 23.31
C LEU A 143 -13.03 -1.02 21.88
N LEU A 144 -12.71 -2.22 21.40
CA LEU A 144 -13.30 -2.72 20.16
C LEU A 144 -14.83 -2.83 20.21
N LYS A 145 -15.41 -3.02 21.40
CA LYS A 145 -16.87 -3.12 21.60
C LYS A 145 -17.50 -1.76 21.95
N ASN A 146 -16.97 -0.70 21.39
CA ASN A 146 -17.43 0.68 21.62
C ASN A 146 -18.70 1.02 20.83
N LYS A 147 -19.28 2.21 21.14
CA LYS A 147 -20.49 2.76 20.52
C LYS A 147 -20.20 3.97 19.63
N VAL A 148 -18.99 4.11 19.10
CA VAL A 148 -18.69 5.14 18.11
C VAL A 148 -19.61 4.96 16.90
N PRO A 149 -20.30 6.04 16.44
CA PRO A 149 -21.33 5.92 15.39
C PRO A 149 -20.78 5.72 13.98
N SER A 150 -19.50 5.53 13.83
CA SER A 150 -18.80 5.30 12.55
C SER A 150 -18.26 3.87 12.46
N ARG A 151 -17.90 3.45 11.28
CA ARG A 151 -17.19 2.18 11.00
C ARG A 151 -15.74 2.40 10.57
N GLU A 152 -15.36 3.66 10.39
CA GLU A 152 -14.04 4.11 9.91
C GLU A 152 -13.55 5.21 10.84
N TYR A 153 -12.86 4.82 11.90
CA TYR A 153 -12.41 5.76 12.93
C TYR A 153 -11.08 5.36 13.56
N LEU A 154 -10.45 6.35 14.15
CA LEU A 154 -9.35 6.21 15.08
C LEU A 154 -9.85 6.56 16.49
N LEU A 155 -9.94 5.59 17.40
CA LEU A 155 -10.33 5.77 18.80
C LEU A 155 -9.07 5.69 19.66
N VAL A 156 -8.84 6.70 20.47
CA VAL A 156 -7.66 6.77 21.33
C VAL A 156 -8.07 7.03 22.79
N THR A 157 -7.33 6.48 23.74
CA THR A 157 -7.54 6.75 25.17
C THR A 157 -6.95 8.10 25.59
N ASP A 158 -7.33 8.62 26.77
CA ASP A 158 -6.72 9.83 27.35
C ASP A 158 -5.21 9.69 27.47
N ALA A 159 -4.70 8.49 27.78
CA ALA A 159 -3.26 8.23 27.84
C ALA A 159 -2.54 8.53 26.51
N VAL A 160 -3.21 8.40 25.38
CA VAL A 160 -2.71 8.80 24.04
C VAL A 160 -2.93 10.30 23.83
N LEU A 161 -4.15 10.82 24.09
CA LEU A 161 -4.49 12.22 23.87
C LEU A 161 -3.55 13.18 24.61
N GLU A 162 -3.17 12.86 25.85
CA GLU A 162 -2.25 13.67 26.65
C GLU A 162 -0.85 13.78 26.03
N ARG A 163 -0.46 12.80 25.24
CA ARG A 163 0.85 12.74 24.57
C ARG A 163 0.84 13.33 23.15
N LEU A 164 -0.35 13.64 22.60
CA LEU A 164 -0.48 14.25 21.27
C LEU A 164 -0.26 15.77 21.33
N PRO A 165 0.30 16.38 20.27
CA PRO A 165 0.31 17.81 20.09
C PRO A 165 -1.09 18.40 20.17
N ALA A 166 -1.22 19.62 20.68
CA ALA A 166 -2.51 20.27 20.89
C ALA A 166 -3.35 20.39 19.59
N GLU A 167 -2.70 20.56 18.45
CA GLU A 167 -3.36 20.65 17.14
C GLU A 167 -3.96 19.29 16.75
N THR A 168 -3.21 18.21 16.82
CA THR A 168 -3.66 16.86 16.55
C THR A 168 -4.78 16.46 17.50
N ARG A 169 -4.64 16.76 18.80
CA ARG A 169 -5.65 16.45 19.81
C ARG A 169 -7.01 17.09 19.53
N ARG A 170 -7.06 18.29 18.96
CA ARG A 170 -8.32 18.98 18.62
C ARG A 170 -9.18 18.27 17.58
N ARG A 171 -8.62 17.33 16.85
CA ARG A 171 -9.33 16.54 15.83
C ARG A 171 -10.25 15.49 16.47
N PHE A 172 -9.98 15.13 17.72
CA PHE A 172 -10.68 14.05 18.40
C PHE A 172 -11.91 14.57 19.15
N THR A 173 -13.06 13.95 18.88
CA THR A 173 -14.30 14.15 19.61
C THR A 173 -14.23 13.36 20.92
N PRO A 174 -14.49 13.97 22.10
CA PRO A 174 -14.48 13.26 23.37
C PRO A 174 -15.41 12.06 23.38
N HIS A 175 -14.92 10.95 23.96
CA HIS A 175 -15.64 9.69 24.07
C HIS A 175 -15.41 9.04 25.42
N SER A 176 -16.44 8.42 25.99
CA SER A 176 -16.35 7.69 27.26
C SER A 176 -17.32 6.54 27.25
N GLU A 177 -16.86 5.37 27.69
CA GLU A 177 -17.72 4.18 27.87
C GLU A 177 -17.37 3.43 29.14
N ASP A 178 -18.39 2.81 29.74
CA ASP A 178 -18.27 1.93 30.90
C ASP A 178 -18.10 0.48 30.47
N PHE A 179 -17.05 -0.15 30.98
CA PHE A 179 -16.77 -1.57 30.80
C PHE A 179 -16.68 -2.28 32.15
N ASP A 180 -16.53 -3.61 32.12
CA ASP A 180 -16.29 -4.44 33.30
C ASP A 180 -15.03 -4.08 34.08
N ILE A 181 -14.09 -3.37 33.44
CA ILE A 181 -12.83 -2.87 34.05
C ILE A 181 -12.92 -1.41 34.48
N GLY A 182 -14.09 -0.78 34.42
CA GLY A 182 -14.34 0.62 34.74
C GLY A 182 -14.54 1.48 33.52
N ALA A 183 -14.73 2.80 33.74
CA ALA A 183 -14.89 3.78 32.68
C ALA A 183 -13.56 3.99 31.94
N ILE A 184 -13.60 3.91 30.62
CA ILE A 184 -12.47 4.27 29.75
C ILE A 184 -12.83 5.56 29.02
N THR A 185 -11.96 6.57 29.18
CA THR A 185 -12.10 7.88 28.57
C THR A 185 -11.07 8.11 27.48
N GLY A 186 -11.42 8.96 26.52
CA GLY A 186 -10.56 9.28 25.40
C GLY A 186 -11.26 10.13 24.34
N GLY A 187 -10.96 9.88 23.08
CA GLY A 187 -11.61 10.55 21.95
C GLY A 187 -11.49 9.73 20.68
N TYR A 188 -12.40 10.00 19.74
CA TYR A 188 -12.37 9.40 18.42
C TYR A 188 -12.35 10.46 17.31
N GLU A 189 -11.79 10.08 16.20
CA GLU A 189 -11.83 10.84 14.95
C GLU A 189 -12.37 9.94 13.84
N GLU A 190 -13.36 10.41 13.09
CA GLU A 190 -13.80 9.75 11.86
C GLU A 190 -12.81 10.04 10.75
N ILE A 191 -12.20 9.01 10.19
CA ILE A 191 -11.05 9.12 9.27
C ILE A 191 -11.39 8.81 7.80
N GLY A 192 -12.67 8.59 7.46
CA GLY A 192 -13.11 8.33 6.10
C GLY A 192 -12.67 9.40 5.08
N TYR A 193 -12.59 10.67 5.51
CA TYR A 193 -12.14 11.79 4.69
C TYR A 193 -10.69 11.64 4.18
N LEU A 194 -9.86 10.86 4.87
CA LEU A 194 -8.47 10.61 4.45
C LEU A 194 -8.45 9.85 3.12
N TRP A 195 -9.35 8.88 2.97
CA TRP A 195 -9.48 8.15 1.72
C TRP A 195 -10.05 9.02 0.60
N GLU A 196 -11.08 9.81 0.87
CA GLU A 196 -11.64 10.76 -0.10
C GLU A 196 -10.59 11.74 -0.61
N ARG A 197 -9.78 12.29 0.31
CA ARG A 197 -8.67 13.18 -0.03
C ARG A 197 -7.59 12.47 -0.85
N ALA A 198 -7.22 11.24 -0.46
CA ALA A 198 -6.24 10.46 -1.19
C ALA A 198 -6.70 10.14 -2.62
N GLN A 199 -7.98 9.76 -2.80
CA GLN A 199 -8.56 9.54 -4.12
C GLN A 199 -8.59 10.80 -4.98
N ALA A 200 -8.95 11.94 -4.37
CA ALA A 200 -8.99 13.22 -5.10
C ALA A 200 -7.59 13.70 -5.53
N ALA A 201 -6.57 13.37 -4.75
CA ALA A 201 -5.18 13.69 -5.06
C ALA A 201 -4.55 12.70 -6.05
N GLU A 202 -5.13 11.51 -6.25
CA GLU A 202 -4.56 10.48 -7.09
C GLU A 202 -4.70 10.83 -8.57
N ARG A 203 -3.56 11.11 -9.22
CA ARG A 203 -3.49 11.36 -10.66
C ARG A 203 -3.55 10.03 -11.41
N LYS A 204 -4.53 9.88 -12.31
CA LYS A 204 -4.72 8.66 -13.09
C LYS A 204 -3.87 8.62 -14.37
N ARG A 205 -3.48 9.77 -14.91
CA ARG A 205 -2.60 9.89 -16.08
C ARG A 205 -1.93 11.25 -16.13
N VAL A 206 -0.86 11.34 -16.89
CA VAL A 206 -0.14 12.57 -17.25
C VAL A 206 -0.33 12.80 -18.73
N LEU A 207 -0.98 13.89 -19.11
CA LEU A 207 -1.11 14.27 -20.51
C LEU A 207 0.23 14.78 -21.07
N PRO A 208 0.52 14.57 -22.37
CA PRO A 208 1.79 15.00 -22.96
C PRO A 208 2.08 16.49 -22.83
N ASP A 209 1.06 17.34 -22.82
CA ASP A 209 1.17 18.80 -22.67
C ASP A 209 1.38 19.27 -21.22
N GLU A 210 1.09 18.41 -20.24
CA GLU A 210 1.36 18.66 -18.81
C GLU A 210 2.73 18.15 -18.37
N ALA A 211 3.34 17.25 -19.15
CA ALA A 211 4.55 16.53 -18.77
C ALA A 211 5.76 17.45 -18.71
N LEU A 212 6.61 17.27 -17.69
CA LEU A 212 7.93 17.91 -17.62
C LEU A 212 8.91 17.29 -18.62
N ILE A 213 8.77 15.99 -18.89
CA ILE A 213 9.55 15.26 -19.89
C ILE A 213 8.59 14.36 -20.68
N ASN A 214 8.76 14.39 -22.01
CA ASN A 214 8.15 13.43 -22.92
C ASN A 214 9.25 12.61 -23.62
N SER A 215 8.95 11.35 -23.88
CA SER A 215 9.82 10.43 -24.58
C SER A 215 9.01 9.60 -25.57
N GLU A 216 9.55 9.36 -26.75
CA GLU A 216 8.87 8.56 -27.77
C GLU A 216 9.85 7.65 -28.50
N VAL A 217 9.49 6.37 -28.62
CA VAL A 217 10.24 5.38 -29.40
C VAL A 217 9.29 4.47 -30.14
N THR A 218 9.61 4.13 -31.38
CA THR A 218 8.90 3.09 -32.12
C THR A 218 9.62 1.75 -31.92
N VAL A 219 8.86 0.73 -31.50
CA VAL A 219 9.36 -0.63 -31.28
C VAL A 219 8.77 -1.58 -32.32
N ASN A 220 9.56 -2.58 -32.75
CA ASN A 220 9.18 -3.54 -33.76
C ASN A 220 8.43 -4.73 -33.16
N ALA A 221 7.27 -4.43 -32.55
CA ALA A 221 6.39 -5.43 -31.96
C ALA A 221 4.94 -4.92 -31.94
N PRO A 222 3.95 -5.81 -32.06
CA PRO A 222 2.53 -5.45 -31.94
C PRO A 222 2.20 -4.91 -30.54
N ARG A 223 1.29 -3.95 -30.46
CA ARG A 223 0.85 -3.28 -29.22
C ARG A 223 0.49 -4.27 -28.09
N SER A 224 -0.23 -5.33 -28.40
CA SER A 224 -0.59 -6.37 -27.44
C SER A 224 0.64 -7.09 -26.85
N SER A 225 1.69 -7.30 -27.65
CA SER A 225 2.94 -7.90 -27.18
C SER A 225 3.73 -6.94 -26.31
N VAL A 226 3.77 -5.65 -26.68
CA VAL A 226 4.43 -4.61 -25.88
C VAL A 226 3.74 -4.48 -24.53
N PHE A 227 2.42 -4.38 -24.52
CA PHE A 227 1.63 -4.24 -23.30
C PHE A 227 1.83 -5.38 -22.30
N LYS A 228 1.80 -6.64 -22.78
CA LYS A 228 2.03 -7.83 -21.94
C LYS A 228 3.42 -7.91 -21.32
N ARG A 229 4.38 -7.20 -21.87
CA ARG A 229 5.78 -7.31 -21.45
C ARG A 229 6.29 -6.12 -20.65
N ILE A 230 5.65 -4.96 -20.77
CA ILE A 230 6.15 -3.69 -20.20
C ILE A 230 6.30 -3.73 -18.67
N LEU A 231 5.47 -4.50 -17.98
CA LEU A 231 5.51 -4.69 -16.53
C LEU A 231 6.23 -5.98 -16.10
N GLN A 232 6.85 -6.72 -17.03
CA GLN A 232 7.66 -7.88 -16.66
C GLN A 232 8.97 -7.43 -16.00
N PRO A 233 9.32 -7.96 -14.81
CA PRO A 233 10.51 -7.54 -14.07
C PRO A 233 11.79 -7.48 -14.92
N ARG A 234 12.09 -8.51 -15.68
CA ARG A 234 13.27 -8.56 -16.58
C ARG A 234 13.32 -7.46 -17.63
N LEU A 235 12.16 -6.96 -18.10
CA LEU A 235 12.12 -5.83 -19.01
C LEU A 235 12.26 -4.53 -18.25
N MET A 236 11.62 -4.42 -17.08
CA MET A 236 11.76 -3.26 -16.19
C MET A 236 13.20 -3.06 -15.76
N GLU A 237 13.94 -4.10 -15.38
CA GLU A 237 15.38 -4.06 -15.08
C GLU A 237 16.17 -3.36 -16.19
N ARG A 238 15.90 -3.70 -17.44
CA ARG A 238 16.62 -3.16 -18.60
C ARG A 238 16.35 -1.67 -18.85
N TYR A 239 15.09 -1.25 -18.84
CA TYR A 239 14.76 0.15 -19.20
C TYR A 239 14.75 1.09 -18.00
N LEU A 240 14.72 0.58 -16.77
CA LEU A 240 14.90 1.36 -15.55
C LEU A 240 16.34 1.35 -15.06
N PHE A 241 17.20 0.50 -15.66
CA PHE A 241 18.60 0.29 -15.22
C PHE A 241 18.70 -0.13 -13.75
N SER A 242 17.77 -0.98 -13.30
CA SER A 242 17.80 -1.56 -11.97
C SER A 242 18.60 -2.86 -11.95
N ASP A 243 19.24 -3.13 -10.81
CA ASP A 243 19.99 -4.37 -10.59
C ASP A 243 19.06 -5.59 -10.50
N ASP A 244 17.87 -5.37 -9.93
CA ASP A 244 16.82 -6.35 -9.76
C ASP A 244 15.46 -5.65 -9.64
N VAL A 245 14.38 -6.31 -10.05
CA VAL A 245 12.99 -5.87 -9.87
C VAL A 245 12.19 -6.96 -9.21
N GLU A 246 11.80 -6.71 -7.96
CA GLU A 246 10.95 -7.60 -7.18
C GLU A 246 9.48 -7.20 -7.32
N VAL A 247 8.60 -8.18 -7.61
CA VAL A 247 7.14 -7.99 -7.52
C VAL A 247 6.72 -8.22 -6.07
N VAL A 248 6.11 -7.23 -5.44
CA VAL A 248 5.67 -7.32 -4.05
C VAL A 248 4.60 -8.41 -3.90
N ALA A 249 4.70 -9.20 -2.84
CA ALA A 249 3.75 -10.27 -2.54
C ALA A 249 2.29 -9.77 -2.56
N GLY A 250 1.38 -10.57 -3.11
CA GLY A 250 -0.03 -10.21 -3.27
C GLY A 250 -0.36 -9.44 -4.55
N ALA A 251 0.65 -8.95 -5.28
CA ALA A 251 0.48 -8.31 -6.59
C ALA A 251 0.70 -9.33 -7.72
N ARG A 252 -0.09 -9.23 -8.80
CA ARG A 252 0.08 -10.10 -9.99
C ARG A 252 1.07 -9.56 -11.01
N GLY A 253 1.69 -8.40 -10.74
CA GLY A 253 2.67 -7.78 -11.60
C GLY A 253 2.13 -7.07 -12.85
N GLU A 254 0.94 -7.41 -13.33
CA GLU A 254 0.36 -6.87 -14.57
C GLU A 254 -0.99 -6.17 -14.34
N ASP A 255 -1.41 -6.02 -13.08
CA ASP A 255 -2.73 -5.51 -12.70
C ASP A 255 -2.63 -4.12 -12.05
N LEU A 256 -3.76 -3.42 -12.00
CA LEU A 256 -3.89 -2.20 -11.19
C LEU A 256 -3.52 -2.48 -9.73
N GLY A 257 -2.70 -1.62 -9.15
CA GLY A 257 -2.21 -1.78 -7.78
C GLY A 257 -1.00 -2.70 -7.65
N SER A 258 -0.48 -3.29 -8.72
CA SER A 258 0.80 -4.02 -8.67
C SER A 258 1.92 -3.11 -8.21
N GLU A 259 2.77 -3.62 -7.32
CA GLU A 259 3.90 -2.90 -6.75
C GLU A 259 5.21 -3.61 -7.09
N PHE A 260 6.21 -2.80 -7.43
CA PHE A 260 7.53 -3.23 -7.79
C PHE A 260 8.56 -2.53 -6.94
N HIS A 261 9.50 -3.27 -6.39
CA HIS A 261 10.71 -2.74 -5.76
C HIS A 261 11.86 -2.84 -6.75
N CYS A 262 12.27 -1.71 -7.27
CA CYS A 262 13.39 -1.60 -8.22
C CYS A 262 14.67 -1.25 -7.46
N HIS A 263 15.64 -2.14 -7.45
CA HIS A 263 16.89 -1.99 -6.72
C HIS A 263 17.95 -1.30 -7.58
N HIS A 264 18.58 -0.25 -7.05
CA HIS A 264 19.62 0.55 -7.73
C HIS A 264 20.79 0.79 -6.80
N GLY A 265 21.78 -0.09 -6.81
CA GLY A 265 23.06 0.10 -6.09
C GLY A 265 22.96 0.40 -4.60
N GLY A 266 21.93 -0.08 -3.91
CA GLY A 266 21.69 0.18 -2.49
C GLY A 266 20.50 1.12 -2.19
N SER A 267 19.89 1.71 -3.21
CA SER A 267 18.61 2.43 -3.13
C SER A 267 17.49 1.54 -3.68
N VAL A 268 16.27 1.72 -3.16
CA VAL A 268 15.07 1.04 -3.66
C VAL A 268 14.07 2.10 -4.11
N VAL A 269 13.64 2.00 -5.36
CA VAL A 269 12.53 2.79 -5.91
C VAL A 269 11.27 1.93 -5.89
N ASN A 270 10.26 2.39 -5.17
CA ASN A 270 8.97 1.71 -5.16
C ASN A 270 8.10 2.26 -6.29
N MET A 271 7.63 1.38 -7.15
CA MET A 271 6.76 1.73 -8.27
C MET A 271 5.43 1.03 -8.14
N ARG A 272 4.34 1.73 -8.42
CA ARG A 272 2.98 1.19 -8.34
C ARG A 272 2.17 1.51 -9.59
N VAL A 273 1.42 0.54 -10.09
CA VAL A 273 0.44 0.75 -11.17
C VAL A 273 -0.78 1.46 -10.59
N VAL A 274 -1.00 2.72 -10.96
CA VAL A 274 -2.12 3.55 -10.46
C VAL A 274 -3.27 3.71 -11.45
N SER A 275 -3.02 3.45 -12.73
CA SER A 275 -4.05 3.41 -13.78
C SER A 275 -3.62 2.46 -14.88
N ILE A 276 -4.58 1.78 -15.50
CA ILE A 276 -4.34 0.86 -16.60
C ILE A 276 -5.55 0.83 -17.54
N GLU A 277 -5.30 1.05 -18.81
CA GLU A 277 -6.23 0.80 -19.91
C GLU A 277 -5.55 -0.21 -20.87
N PRO A 278 -5.99 -1.47 -20.89
CA PRO A 278 -5.31 -2.54 -21.60
C PRO A 278 -4.95 -2.18 -23.04
N GLU A 279 -3.72 -2.45 -23.42
CA GLU A 279 -3.13 -2.19 -24.75
C GLU A 279 -3.09 -0.70 -25.17
N ARG A 280 -3.49 0.23 -24.33
CA ARG A 280 -3.54 1.66 -24.67
C ARG A 280 -2.67 2.51 -23.78
N GLU A 281 -2.88 2.42 -22.47
CA GLU A 281 -2.12 3.22 -21.52
C GLU A 281 -1.94 2.53 -20.18
N LEU A 282 -0.88 2.90 -19.50
CA LEU A 282 -0.70 2.57 -18.09
C LEU A 282 0.03 3.73 -17.40
N THR A 283 -0.30 3.97 -16.14
CA THR A 283 0.39 4.97 -15.31
C THR A 283 1.03 4.29 -14.10
N LEU A 284 2.32 4.54 -13.94
CA LEU A 284 3.09 4.18 -12.78
C LEU A 284 3.30 5.40 -11.87
N LEU A 285 3.22 5.20 -10.56
CA LEU A 285 3.70 6.14 -9.56
C LEU A 285 5.01 5.59 -9.00
N ALA A 286 6.09 6.33 -9.12
CA ALA A 286 7.37 6.07 -8.47
C ALA A 286 7.53 7.00 -7.27
N ASP A 287 8.18 6.55 -6.19
CA ASP A 287 8.38 7.32 -4.96
C ASP A 287 9.68 8.11 -4.92
N GLN A 288 10.66 7.75 -5.76
CA GLN A 288 11.98 8.36 -5.79
C GLN A 288 12.43 8.70 -7.23
N PRO A 289 13.30 9.69 -7.38
CA PRO A 289 13.92 10.58 -6.39
C PRO A 289 12.94 11.61 -5.79
N THR A 290 11.76 11.71 -6.34
CA THR A 290 10.59 12.46 -5.85
C THR A 290 9.34 11.72 -6.33
N PRO A 291 8.19 11.81 -5.67
CA PRO A 291 6.96 11.21 -6.16
C PRO A 291 6.66 11.65 -7.60
N MET A 292 6.64 10.69 -8.52
CA MET A 292 6.56 10.94 -9.95
C MET A 292 5.53 10.03 -10.62
N HIS A 293 4.68 10.62 -11.44
CA HIS A 293 3.76 9.88 -12.30
C HIS A 293 4.37 9.69 -13.69
N ILE A 294 4.31 8.48 -14.20
CA ILE A 294 4.83 8.09 -15.51
C ILE A 294 3.69 7.43 -16.28
N THR A 295 3.13 8.14 -17.25
CA THR A 295 2.12 7.55 -18.13
C THR A 295 2.76 7.08 -19.43
N THR A 296 2.54 5.81 -19.74
CA THR A 296 2.93 5.19 -20.99
C THR A 296 1.71 5.05 -21.90
N TYR A 297 1.79 5.61 -23.09
CA TYR A 297 0.80 5.49 -24.15
C TYR A 297 1.31 4.55 -25.24
N LEU A 298 0.46 3.64 -25.70
CA LEU A 298 0.76 2.72 -26.78
C LEU A 298 -0.20 2.99 -27.95
N SER A 299 0.34 3.25 -29.13
CA SER A 299 -0.43 3.39 -30.36
C SER A 299 0.20 2.61 -31.51
N ASP A 300 -0.62 2.21 -32.48
CA ASP A 300 -0.11 1.53 -33.67
C ASP A 300 0.65 2.52 -34.56
N ASP A 301 1.85 2.13 -35.03
CA ASP A 301 2.72 2.91 -35.92
C ASP A 301 2.81 2.29 -37.33
N GLY A 302 1.85 1.42 -37.68
CA GLY A 302 1.84 0.68 -38.94
C GLY A 302 2.80 -0.53 -38.94
N ASP A 303 2.59 -1.45 -39.89
CA ASP A 303 3.45 -2.62 -40.14
C ASP A 303 3.71 -3.50 -38.90
N GLY A 304 2.74 -3.57 -37.98
CA GLY A 304 2.87 -4.37 -36.74
C GLY A 304 3.83 -3.76 -35.72
N ARG A 305 4.17 -2.49 -35.86
CA ARG A 305 5.00 -1.73 -34.91
C ARG A 305 4.13 -0.95 -33.93
N THR A 306 4.73 -0.61 -32.79
CA THR A 306 4.09 0.18 -31.75
C THR A 306 4.88 1.45 -31.47
N ARG A 307 4.18 2.58 -31.48
CA ARG A 307 4.67 3.83 -30.92
C ARG A 307 4.48 3.79 -29.41
N PHE A 308 5.59 3.91 -28.71
CA PHE A 308 5.70 3.86 -27.26
C PHE A 308 6.05 5.28 -26.78
N HIS A 309 5.06 5.98 -26.26
CA HIS A 309 5.22 7.34 -25.73
C HIS A 309 5.10 7.35 -24.22
N ARG A 310 6.00 8.04 -23.53
CA ARG A 310 5.96 8.24 -22.08
C ARG A 310 5.94 9.69 -21.71
N SER A 311 5.08 10.05 -20.75
CA SER A 311 4.96 11.37 -20.16
C SER A 311 5.28 11.31 -18.67
N PHE A 312 6.20 12.15 -18.21
CA PHE A 312 6.72 12.16 -16.84
C PHE A 312 6.32 13.47 -16.16
N LEU A 313 5.75 13.40 -14.97
CA LEU A 313 5.37 14.56 -14.17
C LEU A 313 5.68 14.32 -12.69
N TRP A 314 6.30 15.31 -12.06
CA TRP A 314 6.57 15.37 -10.62
C TRP A 314 6.42 16.79 -10.11
N ASP A 315 6.33 16.95 -8.78
CA ASP A 315 6.38 18.27 -8.14
C ASP A 315 7.84 18.75 -8.10
N GLU A 316 8.10 19.87 -8.78
CA GLU A 316 9.46 20.39 -8.86
C GLU A 316 9.92 20.98 -7.51
N PRO A 317 11.19 20.74 -7.12
CA PRO A 317 11.78 21.40 -5.97
C PRO A 317 11.66 22.93 -6.07
N ALA A 318 11.48 23.60 -4.93
CA ALA A 318 11.37 25.06 -4.88
C ALA A 318 12.69 25.77 -5.25
N ASP A 319 13.83 25.10 -5.07
CA ASP A 319 15.14 25.60 -5.48
C ASP A 319 15.35 25.36 -6.99
N PRO A 320 15.53 26.42 -7.80
CA PRO A 320 15.66 26.31 -9.25
C PRO A 320 16.87 25.49 -9.71
N ASP A 321 17.99 25.54 -8.99
CA ASP A 321 19.21 24.80 -9.37
C ASP A 321 19.01 23.30 -9.09
N VAL A 322 18.32 22.94 -8.00
CA VAL A 322 17.94 21.56 -7.69
C VAL A 322 16.93 21.04 -8.71
N ALA A 323 15.94 21.85 -9.08
CA ALA A 323 14.92 21.49 -10.07
C ALA A 323 15.54 21.21 -11.45
N GLU A 324 16.45 22.09 -11.90
CA GLU A 324 17.15 21.93 -13.17
C GLU A 324 18.08 20.70 -13.17
N GLY A 325 18.83 20.47 -12.06
CA GLY A 325 19.66 19.28 -11.91
C GLY A 325 18.84 17.98 -11.96
N LEU A 326 17.66 17.96 -11.32
CA LEU A 326 16.73 16.83 -11.36
C LEU A 326 16.21 16.58 -12.79
N ARG A 327 15.80 17.63 -13.50
CA ARG A 327 15.35 17.51 -14.89
C ARG A 327 16.42 16.92 -15.80
N GLN A 328 17.66 17.43 -15.72
CA GLN A 328 18.77 16.94 -16.53
C GLN A 328 19.08 15.47 -16.25
N MET A 329 19.13 15.07 -14.98
CA MET A 329 19.30 13.68 -14.57
C MET A 329 18.19 12.80 -15.15
N MET A 330 16.94 13.19 -14.98
CA MET A 330 15.79 12.41 -15.45
C MET A 330 15.77 12.32 -16.98
N GLN A 331 16.10 13.40 -17.69
CA GLN A 331 16.16 13.39 -19.14
C GLN A 331 17.23 12.44 -19.69
N ALA A 332 18.38 12.38 -19.06
CA ALA A 332 19.43 11.42 -19.41
C ALA A 332 18.99 9.97 -19.20
N MET A 333 18.33 9.67 -18.05
CA MET A 333 17.79 8.35 -17.75
C MET A 333 16.70 7.94 -18.75
N VAL A 334 15.79 8.85 -19.09
CA VAL A 334 14.70 8.61 -20.04
C VAL A 334 15.24 8.27 -21.43
N LEU A 335 16.20 9.07 -21.95
CA LEU A 335 16.84 8.82 -23.25
C LEU A 335 17.58 7.47 -23.29
N ALA A 336 18.31 7.14 -22.23
CA ALA A 336 18.98 5.84 -22.15
C ALA A 336 17.95 4.69 -22.12
N GLY A 337 16.84 4.85 -21.38
CA GLY A 337 15.74 3.90 -21.32
C GLY A 337 15.04 3.66 -22.66
N GLU A 338 14.93 4.68 -23.54
CA GLU A 338 14.40 4.51 -24.90
C GLU A 338 15.24 3.53 -25.72
N GLY A 339 16.55 3.68 -25.66
CA GLY A 339 17.49 2.77 -26.32
C GLY A 339 17.33 1.31 -25.82
N ALA A 340 17.19 1.13 -24.52
CA ALA A 340 17.01 -0.19 -23.91
C ALA A 340 15.65 -0.82 -24.27
N ILE A 341 14.57 -0.03 -24.30
CA ILE A 341 13.25 -0.48 -24.75
C ILE A 341 13.31 -0.95 -26.19
N LYS A 342 13.86 -0.13 -27.09
CA LYS A 342 14.00 -0.46 -28.51
C LYS A 342 14.79 -1.76 -28.71
N ALA A 343 15.98 -1.86 -28.12
CA ALA A 343 16.82 -3.05 -28.21
C ALA A 343 16.10 -4.32 -27.73
N THR A 344 15.33 -4.24 -26.66
CA THR A 344 14.60 -5.39 -26.11
C THR A 344 13.55 -5.96 -27.07
N PHE A 345 12.89 -5.12 -27.87
CA PHE A 345 11.88 -5.57 -28.82
C PHE A 345 12.48 -5.87 -30.20
N GLU A 346 13.72 -5.44 -30.49
CA GLU A 346 14.46 -5.81 -31.70
C GLU A 346 15.16 -7.15 -31.55
N GLU A 347 15.68 -7.50 -30.36
CA GLU A 347 16.39 -8.77 -30.08
C GLU A 347 15.47 -10.00 -30.04
N THR A 348 14.15 -9.83 -29.98
CA THR A 348 13.20 -10.96 -29.85
C THR A 348 12.62 -11.40 -31.19
N GLN A 349 13.47 -11.76 -32.14
CA GLN A 349 13.14 -12.70 -33.22
C GLN A 349 14.07 -13.92 -33.19
N PRO A 350 13.93 -14.86 -32.21
CA PRO A 350 14.32 -16.23 -32.50
C PRO A 350 13.18 -16.81 -33.34
N GLY A 351 13.52 -17.30 -34.54
CA GLY A 351 12.58 -17.93 -35.44
C GLY A 351 11.73 -18.99 -34.74
N TYR A 352 10.43 -18.77 -34.69
CA TYR A 352 9.49 -19.85 -34.52
C TYR A 352 9.60 -20.73 -35.78
N SER A 353 10.43 -21.75 -35.69
CA SER A 353 10.37 -22.87 -36.60
C SER A 353 8.99 -23.49 -36.44
N THR A 354 8.14 -23.27 -37.43
CA THR A 354 6.90 -24.01 -37.60
C THR A 354 7.27 -25.48 -37.77
N CYS A 355 7.17 -26.27 -36.71
CA CYS A 355 6.97 -27.70 -36.87
C CYS A 355 5.55 -27.88 -37.44
N GLY A 356 5.46 -28.11 -38.74
CA GLY A 356 4.26 -28.58 -39.42
C GLY A 356 4.03 -30.08 -39.11
N PRO A 357 2.96 -30.64 -39.68
CA PRO A 357 1.84 -31.35 -39.09
C PRO A 357 2.15 -32.70 -38.52
#